data_8a42cab9a99b099d1c7c7d349506acc1
#
_entry.id   8a42cab9a99b099d1c7c7d349506acc1
#
_cell.length_a   1.000
_cell.length_b   1.000
_cell.length_c   1.000
_cell.angle_alpha   90.00
_cell.angle_beta   90.00
_cell.angle_gamma   90.00
#
_symmetry.space_group_name_H-M   'P 1'
#
loop_
_entity.id
_entity.type
_entity.pdbx_description
1 polymer ?
#
loop_
_entity_poly.entity_id
_entity_poly.type
_entity_poly.pdbx_seq_one_letter_code
_entity_poly.pdbx_strand_id
1 'polypeptide(L)'
;GKEEWYIMPGGGQDVEELLPEAVCREVAEEMGLQIEVKDLVFVIEGVRGENFHRVDLVFLCDYKGEIENAILQGDTNQVGYDWLDIKTLNTTPLYPSKLRRQIMNLYEGKAYKAYLGNEEIGDPEVTE
;
A
#
# COMPACT_ATOMS: atom_id res chain seq x y z
N GLY A 1 6.84 11.44 -22.19
CA GLY A 1 6.28 10.15 -21.86
C GLY A 1 5.32 10.24 -20.71
N LYS A 2 4.58 9.19 -20.50
CA LYS A 2 3.68 9.13 -19.37
C LYS A 2 4.47 8.94 -18.09
N GLU A 3 4.13 9.71 -17.09
CA GLU A 3 4.67 9.48 -15.76
C GLU A 3 3.90 8.31 -15.15
N GLU A 4 4.64 7.33 -14.65
CA GLU A 4 4.07 6.23 -13.88
C GLU A 4 4.17 6.57 -12.40
N TRP A 5 3.16 6.19 -11.67
CA TRP A 5 3.15 6.33 -10.22
C TRP A 5 2.47 5.11 -9.61
N TYR A 6 2.77 4.87 -8.34
CA TYR A 6 2.36 3.65 -7.65
C TYR A 6 1.61 3.97 -6.38
N ILE A 7 0.63 3.12 -6.09
CA ILE A 7 -0.05 3.10 -4.80
C ILE A 7 -0.02 1.67 -4.28
N MET A 8 -0.19 1.51 -2.99
CA MET A 8 -0.28 0.18 -2.39
C MET A 8 -1.58 -0.48 -2.83
N PRO A 9 -1.58 -1.81 -3.05
CA PRO A 9 -2.82 -2.53 -3.30
C PRO A 9 -3.70 -2.51 -2.06
N GLY A 10 -5.00 -2.55 -2.26
CA GLY A 10 -5.95 -2.61 -1.17
C GLY A 10 -7.29 -2.02 -1.54
N GLY A 11 -8.16 -1.94 -0.55
CA GLY A 11 -9.50 -1.42 -0.72
C GLY A 11 -10.28 -1.47 0.58
N GLY A 12 -11.58 -1.35 0.45
CA GLY A 12 -12.48 -1.35 1.59
C GLY A 12 -12.73 -2.72 2.17
N GLN A 13 -13.14 -2.74 3.40
CA GLN A 13 -13.51 -3.93 4.13
C GLN A 13 -14.97 -4.30 3.82
N ASP A 14 -15.24 -5.57 3.59
CA ASP A 14 -16.60 -6.05 3.43
C ASP A 14 -17.24 -6.29 4.79
N VAL A 15 -18.58 -6.40 4.79
CA VAL A 15 -19.35 -6.68 6.01
C VAL A 15 -18.88 -8.01 6.61
N GLU A 16 -18.68 -8.04 7.92
CA GLU A 16 -18.24 -9.20 8.69
C GLU A 16 -16.83 -9.70 8.38
N GLU A 17 -16.07 -8.95 7.59
CA GLU A 17 -14.70 -9.29 7.23
C GLU A 17 -13.74 -8.63 8.20
N LEU A 18 -12.77 -9.38 8.72
CA LEU A 18 -11.68 -8.81 9.50
C LEU A 18 -10.67 -8.14 8.58
N LEU A 19 -9.91 -7.18 9.12
CA LEU A 19 -8.92 -6.45 8.33
C LEU A 19 -7.92 -7.36 7.60
N PRO A 20 -7.30 -8.37 8.26
CA PRO A 20 -6.39 -9.27 7.54
C PRO A 20 -7.07 -10.02 6.40
N GLU A 21 -8.33 -10.40 6.57
CA GLU A 21 -9.10 -11.05 5.52
C GLU A 21 -9.32 -10.12 4.33
N ALA A 22 -9.61 -8.83 4.62
CA ALA A 22 -9.80 -7.83 3.59
C ALA A 22 -8.53 -7.63 2.76
N VAL A 23 -7.36 -7.55 3.41
CA VAL A 23 -6.08 -7.40 2.73
C VAL A 23 -5.83 -8.58 1.79
N CYS A 24 -6.01 -9.79 2.27
CA CYS A 24 -5.82 -10.99 1.46
C CYS A 24 -6.76 -11.02 0.26
N ARG A 25 -8.03 -10.68 0.48
CA ARG A 25 -9.03 -10.65 -0.59
C ARG A 25 -8.69 -9.60 -1.65
N GLU A 26 -8.37 -8.39 -1.22
CA GLU A 26 -8.06 -7.29 -2.15
C GLU A 26 -6.82 -7.60 -3.00
N VAL A 27 -5.78 -8.15 -2.38
CA VAL A 27 -4.56 -8.50 -3.11
C VAL A 27 -4.84 -9.63 -4.11
N ALA A 28 -5.65 -10.61 -3.71
CA ALA A 28 -6.05 -11.70 -4.61
C ALA A 28 -6.85 -11.16 -5.80
N GLU A 29 -7.80 -10.26 -5.56
CA GLU A 29 -8.65 -9.69 -6.61
C GLU A 29 -7.87 -8.79 -7.57
N GLU A 30 -6.96 -7.98 -7.04
CA GLU A 30 -6.23 -6.99 -7.84
C GLU A 30 -5.01 -7.57 -8.54
N MET A 31 -4.33 -8.53 -7.93
CA MET A 31 -3.02 -8.98 -8.38
C MET A 31 -2.92 -10.48 -8.62
N GLY A 32 -3.90 -11.25 -8.18
CA GLY A 32 -3.84 -12.70 -8.30
C GLY A 32 -2.76 -13.33 -7.42
N LEU A 33 -2.43 -12.67 -6.31
CA LEU A 33 -1.38 -13.13 -5.41
C LEU A 33 -1.96 -13.64 -4.10
N GLN A 34 -1.32 -14.66 -3.55
CA GLN A 34 -1.64 -15.19 -2.23
C GLN A 34 -0.62 -14.64 -1.23
N ILE A 35 -1.13 -14.10 -0.13
CA ILE A 35 -0.31 -13.53 0.93
C ILE A 35 -0.78 -14.02 2.30
N GLU A 36 0.10 -13.90 3.28
CA GLU A 36 -0.23 -14.11 4.69
C GLU A 36 0.08 -12.82 5.44
N VAL A 37 -0.92 -12.28 6.12
CA VAL A 37 -0.76 -11.03 6.86
C VAL A 37 -0.01 -11.29 8.16
N LYS A 38 1.02 -10.48 8.43
CA LYS A 38 1.83 -10.59 9.65
C LYS A 38 1.46 -9.54 10.67
N ASP A 39 1.68 -8.26 10.35
CA ASP A 39 1.51 -7.18 11.32
C ASP A 39 0.92 -5.94 10.67
N LEU A 40 0.14 -5.19 11.45
CA LEU A 40 -0.20 -3.83 11.09
C LEU A 40 1.03 -2.96 11.38
N VAL A 41 1.56 -2.30 10.36
CA VAL A 41 2.81 -1.55 10.52
C VAL A 41 2.64 -0.04 10.42
N PHE A 42 1.72 0.45 9.58
CA PHE A 42 1.51 1.89 9.41
C PHE A 42 0.04 2.26 9.36
N VAL A 43 -0.26 3.46 9.85
CA VAL A 43 -1.56 4.11 9.71
C VAL A 43 -1.31 5.50 9.14
N ILE A 44 -1.98 5.84 8.04
CA ILE A 44 -1.88 7.14 7.43
C ILE A 44 -3.28 7.64 7.07
N GLU A 45 -3.51 8.93 7.20
CA GLU A 45 -4.83 9.52 6.98
C GLU A 45 -4.81 10.48 5.80
N GLY A 46 -5.97 10.64 5.18
CA GLY A 46 -6.22 11.68 4.20
C GLY A 46 -7.47 12.43 4.64
N VAL A 47 -7.30 13.59 5.27
CA VAL A 47 -8.41 14.35 5.86
C VAL A 47 -8.54 15.75 5.29
N ARG A 48 -7.52 16.23 4.57
CA ARG A 48 -7.51 17.57 3.99
C ARG A 48 -7.34 17.47 2.48
N GLY A 49 -7.92 18.40 1.77
CA GLY A 49 -7.86 18.42 0.31
C GLY A 49 -8.72 17.35 -0.34
N GLU A 50 -9.55 16.66 0.44
CA GLU A 50 -10.47 15.62 -0.04
C GLU A 50 -11.88 15.91 0.46
N ASN A 51 -12.86 15.29 -0.20
CA ASN A 51 -14.26 15.44 0.18
C ASN A 51 -14.69 14.48 1.28
N PHE A 52 -13.80 13.59 1.69
CA PHE A 52 -14.08 12.57 2.70
C PHE A 52 -12.83 12.29 3.51
N HIS A 53 -13.05 11.73 4.67
CA HIS A 53 -11.98 11.33 5.57
C HIS A 53 -11.56 9.89 5.26
N ARG A 54 -10.29 9.68 4.99
CA ARG A 54 -9.75 8.36 4.69
C ARG A 54 -8.73 7.96 5.77
N VAL A 55 -8.79 6.71 6.20
CA VAL A 55 -7.77 6.12 7.06
C VAL A 55 -7.25 4.87 6.36
N ASP A 56 -5.96 4.86 6.05
CA ASP A 56 -5.32 3.73 5.40
C ASP A 56 -4.51 2.95 6.43
N LEU A 57 -4.78 1.65 6.50
CA LEU A 57 -4.08 0.72 7.37
C LEU A 57 -3.17 -0.14 6.49
N VAL A 58 -1.88 -0.11 6.77
CA VAL A 58 -0.87 -0.79 5.96
C VAL A 58 -0.31 -1.98 6.72
N PHE A 59 -0.38 -3.15 6.10
CA PHE A 59 0.04 -4.41 6.71
C PHE A 59 1.31 -4.95 6.07
N LEU A 60 2.19 -5.50 6.91
CA LEU A 60 3.32 -6.30 6.46
C LEU A 60 2.81 -7.72 6.20
N CYS A 61 3.14 -8.24 5.04
CA CYS A 61 2.66 -9.56 4.61
C CYS A 61 3.79 -10.40 4.06
N ASP A 62 3.63 -11.72 4.14
CA ASP A 62 4.50 -12.67 3.45
C ASP A 62 3.86 -13.05 2.12
N TYR A 63 4.66 -13.04 1.07
CA TYR A 63 4.24 -13.50 -0.25
C TYR A 63 4.26 -15.02 -0.29
N LYS A 64 3.14 -15.63 -0.70
CA LYS A 64 2.98 -17.10 -0.73
C LYS A 64 2.88 -17.67 -2.14
N GLY A 65 2.89 -16.84 -3.16
CA GLY A 65 2.84 -17.30 -4.53
C GLY A 65 1.67 -16.73 -5.32
N GLU A 66 1.56 -17.17 -6.55
CA GLU A 66 0.48 -16.73 -7.43
C GLU A 66 -0.72 -17.67 -7.29
N ILE A 67 -1.92 -17.10 -7.44
CA ILE A 67 -3.15 -17.88 -7.47
C ILE A 67 -3.34 -18.37 -8.90
N GLU A 68 -3.42 -19.69 -9.07
CA GLU A 68 -3.59 -20.29 -10.39
C GLU A 68 -4.96 -19.92 -10.97
N ASN A 69 -4.96 -19.48 -12.22
CA ASN A 69 -6.18 -19.11 -12.96
C ASN A 69 -6.99 -17.98 -12.30
N ALA A 70 -6.31 -17.08 -11.60
CA ALA A 70 -6.99 -15.95 -10.96
C ALA A 70 -7.64 -15.05 -12.00
N ILE A 71 -8.85 -14.57 -11.68
CA ILE A 71 -9.54 -13.56 -12.46
C ILE A 71 -9.41 -12.26 -11.71
N LEU A 72 -8.69 -11.30 -12.30
CA LEU A 72 -8.41 -10.03 -11.65
C LEU A 72 -9.61 -9.08 -11.71
N GLN A 73 -9.87 -8.39 -10.60
CA GLN A 73 -10.99 -7.47 -10.45
C GLN A 73 -10.48 -6.10 -10.00
N GLY A 74 -9.45 -5.60 -10.68
CA GLY A 74 -8.89 -4.31 -10.36
C GLY A 74 -9.76 -3.14 -10.79
N ASP A 75 -9.42 -1.95 -10.27
CA ASP A 75 -10.02 -0.70 -10.69
C ASP A 75 -9.73 -0.46 -12.18
N THR A 76 -10.65 0.16 -12.90
CA THR A 76 -10.49 0.48 -14.32
C THR A 76 -9.30 1.39 -14.61
N ASN A 77 -8.85 2.16 -13.60
CA ASN A 77 -7.68 3.03 -13.72
C ASN A 77 -6.36 2.30 -13.46
N GLN A 78 -6.45 1.07 -13.02
CA GLN A 78 -5.28 0.27 -12.69
C GLN A 78 -4.75 -0.39 -13.97
N VAL A 79 -3.46 -0.16 -14.28
CA VAL A 79 -2.84 -0.71 -15.48
C VAL A 79 -1.99 -1.94 -15.21
N GLY A 80 -1.89 -2.36 -13.94
CA GLY A 80 -1.13 -3.53 -13.54
C GLY A 80 -0.45 -3.31 -12.20
N TYR A 81 0.55 -4.12 -11.91
CA TYR A 81 1.34 -3.96 -10.70
C TYR A 81 2.81 -4.25 -10.98
N ASP A 82 3.67 -3.76 -10.08
CA ASP A 82 5.11 -3.95 -10.15
C ASP A 82 5.66 -4.32 -8.78
N TRP A 83 6.79 -5.00 -8.79
CA TRP A 83 7.60 -5.22 -7.60
C TRP A 83 8.65 -4.10 -7.55
N LEU A 84 8.59 -3.28 -6.51
CA LEU A 84 9.50 -2.15 -6.34
C LEU A 84 10.69 -2.52 -5.48
N ASP A 85 11.87 -2.01 -5.86
CA ASP A 85 13.09 -2.23 -5.07
C ASP A 85 13.04 -1.36 -3.82
N ILE A 86 13.03 -1.98 -2.65
CA ILE A 86 12.99 -1.27 -1.38
C ILE A 86 14.20 -0.36 -1.20
N LYS A 87 15.36 -0.75 -1.71
CA LYS A 87 16.60 0.02 -1.56
C LYS A 87 16.55 1.38 -2.26
N THR A 88 15.74 1.51 -3.30
CA THR A 88 15.59 2.75 -4.05
C THR A 88 14.21 3.38 -3.89
N LEU A 89 13.45 2.92 -2.92
CA LEU A 89 12.05 3.35 -2.73
C LEU A 89 11.93 4.86 -2.51
N ASN A 90 12.95 5.46 -1.90
CA ASN A 90 13.01 6.88 -1.60
C ASN A 90 12.82 7.77 -2.85
N THR A 91 13.28 7.29 -4.00
CA THR A 91 13.19 8.02 -5.28
C THR A 91 12.15 7.43 -6.22
N THR A 92 11.41 6.43 -5.77
CA THR A 92 10.35 5.80 -6.54
C THR A 92 9.03 6.54 -6.30
N PRO A 93 8.22 6.79 -7.33
CA PRO A 93 6.97 7.55 -7.16
C PRO A 93 5.85 6.70 -6.53
N LEU A 94 6.09 6.20 -5.33
CA LEU A 94 5.10 5.50 -4.51
C LEU A 94 4.40 6.52 -3.61
N TYR A 95 3.08 6.50 -3.62
CA TYR A 95 2.26 7.42 -2.83
C TYR A 95 1.33 6.65 -1.89
N PRO A 96 1.05 7.15 -0.70
CA PRO A 96 1.55 8.39 -0.09
C PRO A 96 3.08 8.37 0.11
N SER A 97 3.73 9.47 -0.20
CA SER A 97 5.21 9.55 -0.18
C SER A 97 5.81 9.31 1.21
N LYS A 98 5.07 9.62 2.26
CA LYS A 98 5.51 9.37 3.65
C LYS A 98 5.78 7.90 3.94
N LEU A 99 5.20 6.99 3.18
CA LEU A 99 5.43 5.56 3.35
C LEU A 99 6.85 5.14 2.97
N ARG A 100 7.45 5.83 2.01
CA ARG A 100 8.74 5.40 1.42
C ARG A 100 9.83 5.19 2.45
N ARG A 101 10.14 6.20 3.24
CA ARG A 101 11.20 6.12 4.24
C ARG A 101 10.86 5.12 5.35
N GLN A 102 9.60 5.07 5.76
CA GLN A 102 9.19 4.18 6.84
C GLN A 102 9.26 2.71 6.42
N ILE A 103 8.92 2.40 5.17
CA ILE A 103 9.06 1.05 4.63
C ILE A 103 10.55 0.66 4.58
N MET A 104 11.42 1.57 4.14
CA MET A 104 12.86 1.32 4.12
C MET A 104 13.40 1.06 5.52
N ASN A 105 12.97 1.85 6.50
CA ASN A 105 13.36 1.67 7.89
C ASN A 105 12.93 0.30 8.43
N LEU A 106 11.70 -0.07 8.15
CA LEU A 106 11.16 -1.37 8.55
C LEU A 106 12.00 -2.52 7.96
N TYR A 107 12.29 -2.44 6.67
CA TYR A 107 13.07 -3.44 5.96
C TYR A 107 14.49 -3.59 6.54
N GLU A 108 15.11 -2.47 6.90
CA GLU A 108 16.47 -2.44 7.41
C GLU A 108 16.57 -2.75 8.91
N GLY A 109 15.45 -3.02 9.55
CA GLY A 109 15.41 -3.27 10.99
C GLY A 109 15.63 -2.04 11.84
N LYS A 110 15.45 -0.85 11.27
CA LYS A 110 15.57 0.42 11.98
C LYS A 110 14.23 0.80 12.61
N ALA A 111 14.29 1.73 13.56
CA ALA A 111 13.07 2.28 14.14
C ALA A 111 12.24 2.98 13.06
N TYR A 112 10.93 2.82 13.12
CA TYR A 112 10.01 3.46 12.18
C TYR A 112 8.80 3.98 12.95
N LYS A 113 8.11 4.95 12.33
CA LYS A 113 6.87 5.47 12.90
C LYS A 113 5.69 4.66 12.38
N ALA A 114 4.80 4.25 13.29
CA ALA A 114 3.58 3.55 12.90
C ALA A 114 2.51 4.54 12.42
N TYR A 115 2.29 5.60 13.17
CA TYR A 115 1.30 6.60 12.78
C TYR A 115 1.97 7.72 11.98
N LEU A 116 1.54 7.89 10.74
CA LEU A 116 2.16 8.84 9.79
C LEU A 116 1.37 10.13 9.61
N GLY A 117 0.21 10.24 10.28
CA GLY A 117 -0.62 11.44 10.20
C GLY A 117 -1.28 11.60 8.85
N ASN A 118 -1.45 12.85 8.43
CA ASN A 118 -2.12 13.18 7.18
C ASN A 118 -1.13 13.41 6.04
N GLU A 119 -1.45 12.85 4.88
CA GLU A 119 -0.75 13.20 3.64
C GLU A 119 -1.77 13.82 2.68
N GLU A 120 -1.54 15.06 2.30
CA GLU A 120 -2.41 15.78 1.38
C GLU A 120 -1.91 15.63 -0.05
N ILE A 121 -2.82 15.82 -1.01
CA ILE A 121 -2.43 15.90 -2.41
C ILE A 121 -1.49 17.10 -2.57
N GLY A 122 -0.33 16.85 -3.12
CA GLY A 122 0.67 17.89 -3.31
C GLY A 122 1.69 18.03 -2.20
N ASP A 123 1.66 17.16 -1.19
CA ASP A 123 2.72 17.12 -0.18
C ASP A 123 4.05 16.87 -0.86
N PRO A 124 5.14 17.53 -0.40
CA PRO A 124 6.45 17.26 -0.99
C PRO A 124 6.90 15.84 -0.71
N GLU A 125 7.66 15.29 -1.64
CA GLU A 125 8.19 13.95 -1.49
C GLU A 125 9.20 13.88 -0.34
N VAL A 126 9.16 12.78 0.40
CA VAL A 126 10.10 12.53 1.48
C VAL A 126 11.36 11.91 0.88
N THR A 127 12.47 12.64 0.96
CA THR A 127 13.73 12.19 0.37
C THR A 127 14.71 11.62 1.39
N GLU A 128 14.36 11.63 2.66
CA GLU A 128 15.21 11.09 3.73
C GLU A 128 14.52 10.05 4.58
#